data_0966247c279aa71f927ddf350a94146b
#
_entry.id   0966247c279aa71f927ddf350a94146b
#
_cell.length_a   1.000
_cell.length_b   1.000
_cell.length_c   1.000
_cell.angle_alpha   90.00
_cell.angle_beta   90.00
_cell.angle_gamma   90.00
#
_symmetry.space_group_name_H-M   'P 1'
#
loop_
_entity.id
_entity.type
_entity.pdbx_description
1 polymer ?
#
loop_
_entity_poly.entity_id
_entity_poly.type
_entity_poly.pdbx_seq_one_letter_code
_entity_poly.pdbx_strand_id
1 'polypeptide(L)'
;NTVRDVYTKTVKNGPYQVQIPSDGILRAYKRIQITSRVQGILKTIKPLFKSGQEYKLGQNIALIESSEYRANVIAQRASLYNLITSVLPDLELDFPQAYENWSLYLKKFNLEKPVPALPKMEDKVRLFVSGRGIISSYYSLQNLEKILTFYRIRAPFSGVLVQANVSEGSL
;
A
#
# COMPACT_ATOMS: atom_id res chain seq x y z
N ASN A 1 -45.77 84.65 -4.38
CA ASN A 1 -44.78 83.88 -3.67
C ASN A 1 -45.18 82.46 -3.59
N THR A 2 -44.54 81.64 -4.45
CA THR A 2 -44.76 80.18 -4.45
C THR A 2 -43.69 79.58 -3.48
N VAL A 3 -44.15 79.12 -2.31
CA VAL A 3 -43.32 78.41 -1.37
C VAL A 3 -43.11 76.98 -1.95
N ARG A 4 -41.88 76.60 -2.22
CA ARG A 4 -41.51 75.23 -2.60
C ARG A 4 -41.12 74.43 -1.37
N ASP A 5 -41.86 73.39 -1.11
CA ASP A 5 -41.48 72.44 -0.09
C ASP A 5 -40.21 71.67 -0.49
N VAL A 6 -39.22 71.68 0.40
CA VAL A 6 -37.95 70.97 0.21
C VAL A 6 -37.86 69.87 1.22
N TYR A 7 -37.79 68.63 0.72
CA TYR A 7 -37.58 67.46 1.58
C TYR A 7 -36.10 67.36 1.99
N THR A 8 -35.84 67.44 3.26
CA THR A 8 -34.49 67.28 3.80
C THR A 8 -34.40 65.98 4.59
N LYS A 9 -33.27 65.26 4.47
CA LYS A 9 -32.98 64.06 5.27
C LYS A 9 -31.66 64.26 5.99
N THR A 10 -31.71 64.10 7.34
CA THR A 10 -30.49 64.19 8.14
C THR A 10 -29.63 62.93 7.96
N VAL A 11 -28.42 63.12 7.46
CA VAL A 11 -27.44 62.07 7.30
C VAL A 11 -26.69 61.88 8.63
N LYS A 12 -26.68 60.63 9.14
CA LYS A 12 -25.89 60.25 10.31
C LYS A 12 -24.67 59.44 9.84
N ASN A 13 -23.48 59.85 10.24
CA ASN A 13 -22.27 59.07 10.01
C ASN A 13 -22.28 57.82 10.91
N GLY A 14 -22.06 56.66 10.32
CA GLY A 14 -21.96 55.39 11.04
C GLY A 14 -21.22 54.34 10.22
N PRO A 15 -20.82 53.22 10.81
CA PRO A 15 -20.22 52.12 10.10
C PRO A 15 -21.26 51.55 9.07
N TYR A 16 -20.88 51.48 7.81
CA TYR A 16 -21.67 50.86 6.75
C TYR A 16 -21.05 49.55 6.36
N GLN A 17 -21.79 48.47 6.42
CA GLN A 17 -21.35 47.15 6.04
C GLN A 17 -21.42 46.98 4.51
N VAL A 18 -20.30 46.95 3.84
CA VAL A 18 -20.23 46.68 2.40
C VAL A 18 -20.19 45.19 2.19
N GLN A 19 -21.15 44.63 1.47
CA GLN A 19 -21.12 43.24 1.01
C GLN A 19 -20.62 43.22 -0.43
N ILE A 20 -19.52 42.51 -0.62
CA ILE A 20 -18.96 42.32 -1.95
C ILE A 20 -19.27 40.86 -2.35
N PRO A 21 -20.26 40.62 -3.25
CA PRO A 21 -20.51 39.29 -3.76
C PRO A 21 -19.30 38.84 -4.62
N SER A 22 -18.83 37.63 -4.40
CA SER A 22 -17.77 37.04 -5.22
C SER A 22 -18.10 35.58 -5.48
N ASP A 23 -17.85 35.14 -6.71
CA ASP A 23 -18.01 33.77 -7.15
C ASP A 23 -16.66 33.06 -7.14
N GLY A 24 -16.66 31.75 -6.85
CA GLY A 24 -15.47 30.93 -6.85
C GLY A 24 -15.78 29.50 -7.21
N ILE A 25 -14.82 28.80 -7.80
CA ILE A 25 -14.90 27.39 -8.13
C ILE A 25 -14.06 26.59 -7.14
N LEU A 26 -14.70 25.66 -6.41
CA LEU A 26 -13.98 24.71 -5.57
C LEU A 26 -13.32 23.65 -6.42
N ARG A 27 -12.01 23.49 -6.25
CA ARG A 27 -11.21 22.43 -6.88
C ARG A 27 -10.59 21.55 -5.80
N ALA A 28 -10.49 20.25 -6.08
CA ALA A 28 -9.79 19.34 -5.18
C ALA A 28 -8.33 19.76 -5.05
N TYR A 29 -7.86 19.93 -3.81
CA TYR A 29 -6.45 20.23 -3.51
C TYR A 29 -5.50 19.16 -4.02
N LYS A 30 -5.90 17.88 -3.95
CA LYS A 30 -5.13 16.74 -4.43
C LYS A 30 -6.03 15.79 -5.21
N ARG A 31 -5.62 15.46 -6.42
CA ARG A 31 -6.29 14.47 -7.28
C ARG A 31 -5.22 13.54 -7.85
N ILE A 32 -5.46 12.22 -7.75
CA ILE A 32 -4.60 11.20 -8.33
C ILE A 32 -5.44 10.19 -9.09
N GLN A 33 -4.83 9.58 -10.06
CA GLN A 33 -5.35 8.41 -10.76
C GLN A 33 -4.60 7.18 -10.23
N ILE A 34 -5.35 6.16 -9.80
CA ILE A 34 -4.82 4.90 -9.31
C ILE A 34 -5.07 3.84 -10.37
N THR A 35 -4.00 3.23 -10.85
CA THR A 35 -4.05 2.09 -11.79
C THR A 35 -3.57 0.83 -11.11
N SER A 36 -4.19 -0.30 -11.44
CA SER A 36 -3.69 -1.62 -11.00
C SER A 36 -2.35 -1.92 -11.65
N ARG A 37 -1.44 -2.56 -10.91
CA ARG A 37 -0.17 -3.08 -11.39
C ARG A 37 -0.24 -4.58 -11.71
N VAL A 38 -1.36 -5.22 -11.40
CA VAL A 38 -1.60 -6.64 -11.62
C VAL A 38 -2.95 -6.82 -12.30
N GLN A 39 -3.09 -7.87 -13.06
CA GLN A 39 -4.34 -8.28 -13.69
C GLN A 39 -5.08 -9.27 -12.78
N GLY A 40 -6.38 -9.30 -12.87
CA GLY A 40 -7.22 -10.24 -12.16
C GLY A 40 -8.60 -9.69 -11.82
N ILE A 41 -9.47 -10.55 -11.33
CA ILE A 41 -10.87 -10.24 -11.05
C ILE A 41 -10.98 -9.37 -9.80
N LEU A 42 -11.73 -8.28 -9.90
CA LEU A 42 -12.02 -7.40 -8.77
C LEU A 42 -13.03 -8.08 -7.84
N LYS A 43 -12.64 -8.24 -6.56
CA LYS A 43 -13.49 -8.79 -5.50
C LYS A 43 -14.29 -7.70 -4.77
N THR A 44 -15.48 -8.07 -4.33
CA THR A 44 -16.29 -7.26 -3.41
C THR A 44 -15.58 -7.03 -2.11
N ILE A 45 -15.50 -5.77 -1.70
CA ILE A 45 -15.02 -5.35 -0.37
C ILE A 45 -15.96 -4.31 0.23
N LYS A 46 -15.90 -4.17 1.55
CA LYS A 46 -16.57 -3.06 2.25
C LYS A 46 -15.54 -2.00 2.66
N PRO A 47 -15.79 -0.69 2.37
CA PRO A 47 -16.92 -0.14 1.61
C PRO A 47 -16.85 -0.51 0.12
N LEU A 48 -18.00 -0.49 -0.55
CA LEU A 48 -18.12 -0.84 -1.96
C LEU A 48 -17.27 0.09 -2.86
N PHE A 49 -16.63 -0.47 -3.85
CA PHE A 49 -15.86 0.28 -4.85
C PHE A 49 -16.82 1.01 -5.82
N LYS A 50 -17.22 2.23 -5.46
CA LYS A 50 -18.11 3.08 -6.26
C LYS A 50 -17.77 4.56 -6.12
N SER A 51 -18.12 5.33 -7.13
CA SER A 51 -17.99 6.79 -7.09
C SER A 51 -18.79 7.39 -5.93
N GLY A 52 -18.25 8.43 -5.29
CA GLY A 52 -18.81 9.07 -4.11
C GLY A 52 -18.45 8.42 -2.78
N GLN A 53 -17.78 7.26 -2.79
CA GLN A 53 -17.36 6.58 -1.57
C GLN A 53 -16.15 7.24 -0.94
N GLU A 54 -16.20 7.48 0.37
CA GLU A 54 -15.09 7.99 1.16
C GLU A 54 -14.16 6.86 1.62
N TYR A 55 -12.86 7.14 1.61
CA TYR A 55 -11.81 6.26 2.10
C TYR A 55 -10.83 7.01 3.00
N LYS A 56 -10.35 6.33 4.04
CA LYS A 56 -9.28 6.82 4.91
C LYS A 56 -7.91 6.40 4.38
N LEU A 57 -6.86 7.14 4.74
CA LEU A 57 -5.48 6.78 4.44
C LEU A 57 -5.20 5.30 4.78
N GLY A 58 -4.64 4.55 3.83
CA GLY A 58 -4.31 3.13 3.98
C GLY A 58 -5.48 2.14 3.89
N GLN A 59 -6.72 2.62 3.82
CA GLN A 59 -7.90 1.77 3.67
C GLN A 59 -7.91 1.10 2.29
N ASN A 60 -8.37 -0.16 2.23
CA ASN A 60 -8.48 -0.87 0.95
C ASN A 60 -9.59 -0.22 0.10
N ILE A 61 -9.22 0.22 -1.11
CA ILE A 61 -10.13 0.74 -2.12
C ILE A 61 -10.67 -0.41 -2.97
N ALA A 62 -9.77 -1.32 -3.37
CA ALA A 62 -10.07 -2.45 -4.20
C ALA A 62 -9.21 -3.65 -3.82
N LEU A 63 -9.75 -4.84 -4.01
CA LEU A 63 -9.06 -6.10 -3.82
C LEU A 63 -9.16 -6.92 -5.10
N ILE A 64 -8.03 -7.36 -5.61
CA ILE A 64 -7.96 -8.24 -6.78
C ILE A 64 -7.79 -9.67 -6.28
N GLU A 65 -8.43 -10.62 -6.96
CA GLU A 65 -8.28 -12.05 -6.65
C GLU A 65 -6.80 -12.46 -6.70
N SER A 66 -6.32 -13.08 -5.63
CA SER A 66 -4.90 -13.42 -5.48
C SER A 66 -4.65 -14.81 -4.91
N SER A 67 -5.67 -15.68 -4.88
CA SER A 67 -5.54 -17.01 -4.26
C SER A 67 -4.46 -17.86 -4.92
N GLU A 68 -4.44 -17.90 -6.25
CA GLU A 68 -3.43 -18.63 -7.02
C GLU A 68 -2.03 -18.04 -6.80
N TYR A 69 -1.90 -16.71 -6.90
CA TYR A 69 -0.62 -16.06 -6.68
C TYR A 69 -0.10 -16.26 -5.27
N ARG A 70 -0.99 -16.23 -4.27
CA ARG A 70 -0.66 -16.51 -2.86
C ARG A 70 -0.18 -17.94 -2.67
N ALA A 71 -0.83 -18.92 -3.31
CA ALA A 71 -0.40 -20.32 -3.27
C ALA A 71 1.03 -20.47 -3.84
N ASN A 72 1.34 -19.80 -4.94
CA ASN A 72 2.69 -19.76 -5.50
C ASN A 72 3.70 -19.14 -4.52
N VAL A 73 3.38 -18.03 -3.85
CA VAL A 73 4.25 -17.42 -2.83
C VAL A 73 4.50 -18.38 -1.68
N ILE A 74 3.49 -19.11 -1.20
CA ILE A 74 3.64 -20.12 -0.14
C ILE A 74 4.56 -21.26 -0.59
N ALA A 75 4.38 -21.74 -1.82
CA ALA A 75 5.26 -22.77 -2.39
C ALA A 75 6.73 -22.32 -2.46
N GLN A 76 6.97 -21.07 -2.86
CA GLN A 76 8.32 -20.51 -2.91
C GLN A 76 8.92 -20.30 -1.50
N ARG A 77 8.09 -19.96 -0.50
CA ARG A 77 8.53 -19.94 0.92
C ARG A 77 8.96 -21.32 1.38
N ALA A 78 8.17 -22.34 1.09
CA ALA A 78 8.50 -23.72 1.42
C ALA A 78 9.81 -24.17 0.73
N SER A 79 10.00 -23.78 -0.52
CA SER A 79 11.23 -24.07 -1.28
C SER A 79 12.45 -23.43 -0.63
N LEU A 80 12.37 -22.15 -0.25
CA LEU A 80 13.45 -21.46 0.47
C LEU A 80 13.72 -22.11 1.84
N TYR A 81 12.65 -22.44 2.59
CA TYR A 81 12.78 -23.12 3.88
C TYR A 81 13.54 -24.44 3.75
N ASN A 82 13.16 -25.27 2.78
CA ASN A 82 13.82 -26.54 2.50
C ASN A 82 15.29 -26.36 2.08
N LEU A 83 15.56 -25.34 1.25
CA LEU A 83 16.91 -25.01 0.82
C LEU A 83 17.81 -24.62 2.00
N ILE A 84 17.32 -23.80 2.92
CA ILE A 84 18.07 -23.43 4.13
C ILE A 84 18.26 -24.66 5.04
N THR A 85 17.21 -25.48 5.21
CA THR A 85 17.29 -26.68 6.02
C THR A 85 18.35 -27.66 5.50
N SER A 86 18.47 -27.80 4.17
CA SER A 86 19.44 -28.72 3.56
C SER A 86 20.91 -28.32 3.79
N VAL A 87 21.19 -27.05 4.07
CA VAL A 87 22.57 -26.56 4.32
C VAL A 87 22.91 -26.43 5.81
N LEU A 88 21.94 -26.63 6.71
CA LEU A 88 22.20 -26.54 8.15
C LEU A 88 23.30 -27.49 8.65
N PRO A 89 23.40 -28.77 8.22
CA PRO A 89 24.47 -29.65 8.65
C PRO A 89 25.86 -29.14 8.24
N ASP A 90 25.97 -28.59 7.03
CA ASP A 90 27.22 -28.00 6.55
C ASP A 90 27.60 -26.75 7.37
N LEU A 91 26.58 -25.92 7.73
CA LEU A 91 26.80 -24.75 8.59
C LEU A 91 27.21 -25.13 10.01
N GLU A 92 26.66 -26.22 10.55
CA GLU A 92 27.02 -26.73 11.89
C GLU A 92 28.48 -27.18 11.94
N LEU A 93 28.94 -27.84 10.87
CA LEU A 93 30.31 -28.37 10.77
C LEU A 93 31.34 -27.27 10.49
N ASP A 94 31.08 -26.43 9.47
CA ASP A 94 32.07 -25.49 8.95
C ASP A 94 31.97 -24.09 9.59
N PHE A 95 30.81 -23.71 10.08
CA PHE A 95 30.48 -22.35 10.61
C PHE A 95 29.61 -22.39 11.86
N PRO A 96 30.06 -22.98 12.98
CA PRO A 96 29.22 -23.21 14.18
C PRO A 96 28.55 -21.94 14.72
N GLN A 97 29.24 -20.79 14.67
CA GLN A 97 28.68 -19.51 15.12
C GLN A 97 27.53 -19.02 14.21
N ALA A 98 27.59 -19.32 12.92
CA ALA A 98 26.54 -18.99 11.98
C ALA A 98 25.33 -19.95 12.12
N TYR A 99 25.58 -21.22 12.42
CA TYR A 99 24.56 -22.24 12.58
C TYR A 99 23.49 -21.84 13.59
N GLU A 100 23.86 -21.28 14.74
CA GLU A 100 22.91 -20.83 15.77
C GLU A 100 21.95 -19.79 15.19
N ASN A 101 22.49 -18.79 14.47
CA ASN A 101 21.69 -17.73 13.86
C ASN A 101 20.74 -18.26 12.78
N TRP A 102 21.19 -19.20 11.95
CA TRP A 102 20.38 -19.83 10.91
C TRP A 102 19.31 -20.76 11.47
N SER A 103 19.62 -21.49 12.54
CA SER A 103 18.67 -22.32 13.27
C SER A 103 17.54 -21.46 13.90
N LEU A 104 17.90 -20.33 14.54
CA LEU A 104 16.95 -19.37 15.09
C LEU A 104 16.12 -18.71 13.97
N TYR A 105 16.72 -18.44 12.82
CA TYR A 105 16.01 -17.92 11.65
C TYR A 105 14.90 -18.89 11.19
N LEU A 106 15.21 -20.17 11.05
CA LEU A 106 14.23 -21.20 10.67
C LEU A 106 13.12 -21.38 11.72
N LYS A 107 13.43 -21.26 13.00
CA LYS A 107 12.39 -21.30 14.07
C LYS A 107 11.40 -20.14 13.97
N LYS A 108 11.83 -18.98 13.46
CA LYS A 108 10.97 -17.80 13.22
C LYS A 108 10.27 -17.83 11.86
N PHE A 109 10.71 -18.71 10.96
CA PHE A 109 10.18 -18.80 9.62
C PHE A 109 8.75 -19.35 9.64
N ASN A 110 7.84 -18.66 8.96
CA ASN A 110 6.44 -19.06 8.88
C ASN A 110 5.97 -18.96 7.42
N LEU A 111 5.43 -20.06 6.89
CA LEU A 111 5.00 -20.13 5.49
C LEU A 111 3.84 -19.19 5.17
N GLU A 112 3.03 -18.83 6.16
CA GLU A 112 1.86 -17.93 5.99
C GLU A 112 2.22 -16.44 6.13
N LYS A 113 3.40 -16.13 6.66
CA LYS A 113 3.85 -14.75 6.91
C LYS A 113 4.97 -14.37 5.94
N PRO A 114 5.19 -13.08 5.70
CA PRO A 114 6.34 -12.62 4.92
C PRO A 114 7.66 -13.17 5.46
N VAL A 115 8.58 -13.46 4.53
CA VAL A 115 9.90 -14.00 4.89
C VAL A 115 10.65 -13.01 5.79
N PRO A 116 11.18 -13.45 6.95
CA PRO A 116 11.96 -12.58 7.81
C PRO A 116 13.29 -12.18 7.14
N ALA A 117 13.89 -11.09 7.60
CA ALA A 117 15.19 -10.66 7.10
C ALA A 117 16.26 -11.73 7.38
N LEU A 118 17.16 -11.96 6.40
CA LEU A 118 18.26 -12.89 6.57
C LEU A 118 19.12 -12.52 7.79
N PRO A 119 19.68 -13.51 8.51
CA PRO A 119 20.58 -13.24 9.62
C PRO A 119 21.81 -12.48 9.15
N LYS A 120 22.38 -11.66 10.04
CA LYS A 120 23.70 -11.07 9.80
C LYS A 120 24.75 -12.19 9.67
N MET A 121 25.61 -12.06 8.70
CA MET A 121 26.60 -13.09 8.38
C MET A 121 27.93 -12.47 7.96
N GLU A 122 29.02 -13.16 8.26
CA GLU A 122 30.35 -12.85 7.79
C GLU A 122 30.50 -13.17 6.31
N ASP A 123 31.52 -12.61 5.66
CA ASP A 123 31.72 -12.75 4.21
C ASP A 123 31.92 -14.22 3.78
N LYS A 124 32.61 -15.02 4.59
CA LYS A 124 32.80 -16.47 4.31
C LYS A 124 31.46 -17.21 4.29
N VAL A 125 30.62 -16.98 5.28
CA VAL A 125 29.28 -17.58 5.35
C VAL A 125 28.41 -17.07 4.20
N ARG A 126 28.53 -15.78 3.87
CA ARG A 126 27.80 -15.18 2.74
C ARG A 126 28.16 -15.86 1.41
N LEU A 127 29.43 -16.07 1.15
CA LEU A 127 29.91 -16.79 -0.05
C LEU A 127 29.36 -18.22 -0.08
N PHE A 128 29.41 -18.92 1.04
CA PHE A 128 28.90 -20.29 1.15
C PHE A 128 27.39 -20.36 0.85
N VAL A 129 26.55 -19.59 1.55
CA VAL A 129 25.09 -19.60 1.35
C VAL A 129 24.68 -19.03 -0.02
N SER A 130 25.49 -18.12 -0.58
CA SER A 130 25.30 -17.60 -1.94
C SER A 130 25.55 -18.70 -2.98
N GLY A 131 26.63 -19.45 -2.84
CA GLY A 131 26.95 -20.59 -3.70
C GLY A 131 25.90 -21.70 -3.65
N ARG A 132 25.18 -21.84 -2.55
CA ARG A 132 24.03 -22.75 -2.40
C ARG A 132 22.70 -22.16 -2.89
N GLY A 133 22.70 -20.95 -3.45
CA GLY A 133 21.52 -20.30 -4.03
C GLY A 133 20.51 -19.72 -3.02
N ILE A 134 20.83 -19.68 -1.72
CA ILE A 134 19.90 -19.18 -0.69
C ILE A 134 19.62 -17.69 -0.90
N ILE A 135 20.65 -16.89 -1.18
CA ILE A 135 20.50 -15.44 -1.36
C ILE A 135 19.64 -15.11 -2.56
N SER A 136 19.85 -15.76 -3.69
CA SER A 136 19.04 -15.55 -4.91
C SER A 136 17.59 -15.99 -4.70
N SER A 137 17.36 -17.13 -4.07
CA SER A 137 16.02 -17.62 -3.73
C SER A 137 15.29 -16.66 -2.77
N TYR A 138 16.00 -16.12 -1.78
CA TYR A 138 15.45 -15.14 -0.84
C TYR A 138 14.97 -13.86 -1.55
N TYR A 139 15.81 -13.26 -2.42
CA TYR A 139 15.42 -12.04 -3.14
C TYR A 139 14.34 -12.29 -4.19
N SER A 140 14.34 -13.44 -4.83
CA SER A 140 13.24 -13.86 -5.71
C SER A 140 11.93 -13.94 -4.96
N LEU A 141 11.94 -14.57 -3.77
CA LEU A 141 10.76 -14.63 -2.92
C LEU A 141 10.29 -13.26 -2.44
N GLN A 142 11.21 -12.38 -2.02
CA GLN A 142 10.85 -11.00 -1.64
C GLN A 142 10.16 -10.25 -2.79
N ASN A 143 10.62 -10.45 -4.03
CA ASN A 143 9.97 -9.84 -5.19
C ASN A 143 8.54 -10.37 -5.38
N LEU A 144 8.32 -11.67 -5.24
CA LEU A 144 6.98 -12.27 -5.32
C LEU A 144 6.06 -11.74 -4.20
N GLU A 145 6.57 -11.62 -2.97
CA GLU A 145 5.82 -11.04 -1.85
C GLU A 145 5.46 -9.58 -2.10
N LYS A 146 6.37 -8.80 -2.70
CA LYS A 146 6.09 -7.41 -3.09
C LYS A 146 4.99 -7.33 -4.15
N ILE A 147 5.02 -8.19 -5.16
CA ILE A 147 3.96 -8.26 -6.17
C ILE A 147 2.63 -8.63 -5.53
N LEU A 148 2.61 -9.56 -4.56
CA LEU A 148 1.40 -9.92 -3.83
C LEU A 148 0.76 -8.71 -3.11
N THR A 149 1.54 -7.71 -2.70
CA THR A 149 0.98 -6.48 -2.11
C THR A 149 0.17 -5.65 -3.12
N PHE A 150 0.45 -5.76 -4.42
CA PHE A 150 -0.24 -5.00 -5.48
C PHE A 150 -1.67 -5.50 -5.74
N TYR A 151 -2.02 -6.69 -5.27
CA TYR A 151 -3.39 -7.21 -5.32
C TYR A 151 -4.33 -6.49 -4.35
N ARG A 152 -3.78 -5.64 -3.46
CA ARG A 152 -4.55 -4.79 -2.53
C ARG A 152 -4.28 -3.33 -2.87
N ILE A 153 -5.25 -2.68 -3.47
CA ILE A 153 -5.17 -1.26 -3.80
C ILE A 153 -5.64 -0.47 -2.58
N ARG A 154 -4.76 0.38 -2.05
CA ARG A 154 -5.04 1.17 -0.84
C ARG A 154 -5.07 2.66 -1.14
N ALA A 155 -5.87 3.38 -0.35
CA ALA A 155 -5.95 4.84 -0.41
C ALA A 155 -4.62 5.48 0.06
N PRO A 156 -3.95 6.27 -0.77
CA PRO A 156 -2.69 6.94 -0.39
C PRO A 156 -2.91 8.20 0.45
N PHE A 157 -4.14 8.66 0.59
CA PHE A 157 -4.60 9.73 1.48
C PHE A 157 -6.10 9.59 1.72
N SER A 158 -6.62 10.28 2.72
CA SER A 158 -8.07 10.32 3.00
C SER A 158 -8.77 11.21 1.98
N GLY A 159 -9.85 10.69 1.37
CA GLY A 159 -10.58 11.42 0.33
C GLY A 159 -11.74 10.61 -0.23
N VAL A 160 -12.33 11.15 -1.29
CA VAL A 160 -13.50 10.58 -1.97
C VAL A 160 -13.07 9.99 -3.31
N LEU A 161 -13.56 8.80 -3.65
CA LEU A 161 -13.41 8.21 -4.98
C LEU A 161 -14.37 8.92 -5.94
N VAL A 162 -13.81 9.73 -6.83
CA VAL A 162 -14.62 10.54 -7.79
C VAL A 162 -15.15 9.67 -8.91
N GLN A 163 -14.32 8.75 -9.42
CA GLN A 163 -14.64 7.91 -10.58
C GLN A 163 -14.09 6.50 -10.40
N ALA A 164 -14.92 5.50 -10.66
CA ALA A 164 -14.57 4.09 -10.73
C ALA A 164 -14.78 3.62 -12.18
N ASN A 165 -13.68 3.30 -12.88
CA ASN A 165 -13.73 2.91 -14.30
C ASN A 165 -13.87 1.39 -14.49
N VAL A 166 -13.86 0.65 -13.41
CA VAL A 166 -14.01 -0.81 -13.38
C VAL A 166 -15.10 -1.19 -12.41
N SER A 167 -15.81 -2.25 -12.69
CA SER A 167 -16.83 -2.81 -11.84
C SER A 167 -16.40 -4.16 -11.28
N GLU A 168 -17.10 -4.59 -10.26
CA GLU A 168 -16.94 -5.89 -9.65
C GLU A 168 -17.11 -7.02 -10.68
N GLY A 169 -16.21 -8.00 -10.62
CA GLY A 169 -16.20 -9.11 -11.59
C GLY A 169 -15.53 -8.78 -12.92
N SER A 170 -15.07 -7.52 -13.16
CA SER A 170 -14.29 -7.19 -14.34
C SER A 170 -12.82 -7.61 -14.20
N LEU A 171 -12.22 -7.97 -15.34
CA LEU A 171 -10.79 -8.25 -15.49
C LEU A 171 -9.98 -6.98 -15.69
#